data_0673ad473da45ede1f9ff2c6374b3272
#
_entry.id   0673ad473da45ede1f9ff2c6374b3272
#
_cell.length_a   1.000
_cell.length_b   1.000
_cell.length_c   1.000
_cell.angle_alpha   90.00
_cell.angle_beta   90.00
_cell.angle_gamma   90.00
#
_symmetry.space_group_name_H-M   'P 1'
#
loop_
_entity.id
_entity.type
_entity.pdbx_description
1 polymer ?
#
loop_
_entity_poly.entity_id
_entity_poly.type
_entity_poly.pdbx_seq_one_letter_code
_entity_poly.pdbx_strand_id
1 'polypeptide(L)'
;MLTLFIYCGIPGSGKSYFAKNVQSKVHYISRDEIRFNMVEENEEYFSKEKAVFKLFSTSIAKVLEKGQDVIADATHISKASRAKLIKAIDGYFAAKKNENPEYKIVCMVFDTPFEVCCERNAAREGRARVPDEVMRRFRAGWELPEMEEDSRIEEIDTIVYVED
;
A
#
# COMPACT_ATOMS: atom_id res chain seq x y z
N MET A 1 -16.98 -3.06 -12.96
CA MET A 1 -16.32 -3.92 -11.98
C MET A 1 -15.45 -3.07 -11.07
N LEU A 2 -15.48 -3.36 -9.78
CA LEU A 2 -14.68 -2.66 -8.78
C LEU A 2 -13.18 -2.92 -8.98
N THR A 3 -12.36 -1.95 -8.62
CA THR A 3 -10.90 -2.05 -8.74
C THR A 3 -10.23 -1.82 -7.38
N LEU A 4 -9.38 -2.74 -7.00
CA LEU A 4 -8.41 -2.57 -5.94
C LEU A 4 -7.06 -2.20 -6.57
N PHE A 5 -6.61 -0.97 -6.31
CA PHE A 5 -5.28 -0.52 -6.72
C PHE A 5 -4.29 -0.81 -5.60
N ILE A 6 -3.37 -1.73 -5.83
CA ILE A 6 -2.29 -2.03 -4.89
C ILE A 6 -1.06 -1.22 -5.27
N TYR A 7 -0.72 -0.24 -4.47
CA TYR A 7 0.48 0.56 -4.66
C TYR A 7 1.70 -0.21 -4.15
N CYS A 8 2.73 -0.28 -4.97
CA CYS A 8 3.98 -0.98 -4.67
C CYS A 8 5.14 0.00 -4.84
N GLY A 9 5.81 0.33 -3.76
CA GLY A 9 6.93 1.27 -3.78
C GLY A 9 7.48 1.50 -2.38
N ILE A 10 8.79 1.74 -2.30
CA ILE A 10 9.44 2.06 -1.03
C ILE A 10 9.06 3.48 -0.56
N PRO A 11 9.29 3.83 0.71
CA PRO A 11 9.04 5.19 1.17
C PRO A 11 9.79 6.22 0.32
N GLY A 12 9.13 7.32 -0.02
CA GLY A 12 9.70 8.37 -0.86
C GLY A 12 9.56 8.12 -2.37
N SER A 13 8.88 7.07 -2.80
CA SER A 13 8.71 6.77 -4.23
C SER A 13 7.60 7.55 -4.93
N GLY A 14 6.81 8.36 -4.19
CA GLY A 14 5.77 9.22 -4.77
C GLY A 14 4.35 8.66 -4.72
N LYS A 15 4.11 7.59 -3.96
CA LYS A 15 2.79 6.95 -3.86
C LYS A 15 1.69 7.90 -3.40
N SER A 16 1.88 8.57 -2.27
CA SER A 16 0.85 9.47 -1.72
C SER A 16 0.62 10.69 -2.61
N TYR A 17 1.67 11.20 -3.22
CA TYR A 17 1.56 12.30 -4.19
C TYR A 17 0.69 11.89 -5.38
N PHE A 18 0.95 10.72 -5.95
CA PHE A 18 0.19 10.20 -7.09
C PHE A 18 -1.29 10.00 -6.73
N ALA A 19 -1.55 9.42 -5.57
CA ALA A 19 -2.93 9.21 -5.10
C ALA A 19 -3.68 10.54 -4.98
N LYS A 20 -3.07 11.56 -4.39
CA LYS A 20 -3.71 12.85 -4.14
C LYS A 20 -3.84 13.72 -5.37
N ASN A 21 -2.91 13.64 -6.33
CA ASN A 21 -2.85 14.54 -7.48
C ASN A 21 -3.31 13.89 -8.80
N VAL A 22 -3.18 12.58 -8.94
CA VAL A 22 -3.53 11.84 -10.17
C VAL A 22 -4.77 10.98 -9.99
N GLN A 23 -4.90 10.29 -8.85
CA GLN A 23 -6.05 9.44 -8.55
C GLN A 23 -6.90 10.01 -7.41
N SER A 24 -7.08 11.32 -7.35
CA SER A 24 -7.75 12.01 -6.25
C SER A 24 -9.23 11.65 -6.07
N LYS A 25 -9.87 11.06 -7.08
CA LYS A 25 -11.28 10.65 -7.02
C LYS A 25 -11.48 9.23 -6.47
N VAL A 26 -10.42 8.47 -6.29
CA VAL A 26 -10.47 7.11 -5.78
C VAL A 26 -10.26 7.14 -4.27
N HIS A 27 -11.01 6.33 -3.53
CA HIS A 27 -10.83 6.21 -2.08
C HIS A 27 -9.41 5.76 -1.74
N TYR A 28 -8.78 6.50 -0.85
CA TYR A 28 -7.37 6.35 -0.50
C TYR A 28 -7.24 5.85 0.94
N ILE A 29 -6.66 4.66 1.11
CA ILE A 29 -6.36 4.08 2.42
C ILE A 29 -4.85 3.93 2.54
N SER A 30 -4.25 4.64 3.49
CA SER A 30 -2.81 4.64 3.74
C SER A 30 -2.48 3.92 5.03
N ARG A 31 -1.64 2.90 4.94
CA ARG A 31 -1.14 2.18 6.12
C ARG A 31 -0.33 3.10 7.04
N ASP A 32 0.47 3.99 6.47
CA ASP A 32 1.26 4.96 7.25
C ASP A 32 0.37 5.95 8.01
N GLU A 33 -0.71 6.45 7.39
CA GLU A 33 -1.65 7.33 8.08
C GLU A 33 -2.33 6.63 9.24
N ILE A 34 -2.74 5.36 9.05
CA ILE A 34 -3.33 4.54 10.12
C ILE A 34 -2.33 4.36 11.25
N ARG A 35 -1.10 3.99 10.95
CA ARG A 35 -0.04 3.81 11.94
C ARG A 35 0.22 5.10 12.71
N PHE A 36 0.33 6.21 12.01
CA PHE A 36 0.57 7.52 12.60
C PHE A 36 -0.52 7.91 13.61
N ASN A 37 -1.77 7.58 13.31
CA ASN A 37 -2.90 7.89 14.19
C ASN A 37 -3.07 6.91 15.35
N MET A 38 -2.61 5.67 15.20
CA MET A 38 -2.75 4.63 16.23
C MET A 38 -1.63 4.62 17.26
N VAL A 39 -0.44 5.07 16.87
CA VAL A 39 0.76 5.03 17.72
C VAL A 39 0.98 6.40 18.36
N GLU A 40 1.03 6.44 19.69
CA GLU A 40 1.31 7.65 20.44
C GLU A 40 2.76 8.12 20.23
N GLU A 41 3.03 9.41 20.45
CA GLU A 41 4.37 9.98 20.27
C GLU A 41 5.45 9.34 21.14
N ASN A 42 5.07 8.84 22.33
CA ASN A 42 5.98 8.21 23.29
C ASN A 42 6.10 6.69 23.09
N GLU A 43 5.39 6.11 22.14
CA GLU A 43 5.46 4.69 21.82
C GLU A 43 6.42 4.44 20.65
N GLU A 44 6.98 3.22 20.58
CA GLU A 44 7.71 2.77 19.40
C GLU A 44 6.77 2.79 18.18
N TYR A 45 7.25 3.36 17.06
CA TYR A 45 6.41 3.60 15.87
C TYR A 45 5.79 2.33 15.30
N PHE A 46 6.50 1.20 15.34
CA PHE A 46 6.03 -0.07 14.81
C PHE A 46 5.44 -1.01 15.87
N SER A 47 5.12 -0.51 17.05
CA SER A 47 4.64 -1.32 18.18
C SER A 47 3.25 -1.94 17.99
N LYS A 48 2.45 -1.40 17.07
CA LYS A 48 1.05 -1.82 16.85
C LYS A 48 0.80 -2.38 15.44
N GLU A 49 1.83 -2.94 14.79
CA GLU A 49 1.74 -3.37 13.39
C GLU A 49 0.61 -4.35 13.08
N LYS A 50 0.34 -5.29 13.98
CA LYS A 50 -0.76 -6.25 13.80
C LYS A 50 -2.11 -5.56 13.76
N ALA A 51 -2.35 -4.62 14.67
CA ALA A 51 -3.59 -3.84 14.71
C ALA A 51 -3.69 -2.86 13.53
N VAL A 52 -2.56 -2.24 13.16
CA VAL A 52 -2.47 -1.36 11.99
C VAL A 52 -2.84 -2.12 10.72
N PHE A 53 -2.26 -3.29 10.50
CA PHE A 53 -2.56 -4.11 9.32
C PHE A 53 -4.02 -4.56 9.29
N LYS A 54 -4.59 -4.95 10.44
CA LYS A 54 -5.99 -5.35 10.53
C LYS A 54 -6.92 -4.19 10.16
N LEU A 55 -6.66 -3.00 10.67
CA LEU A 55 -7.47 -1.82 10.33
C LEU A 55 -7.29 -1.44 8.86
N PHE A 56 -6.08 -1.52 8.34
CA PHE A 56 -5.76 -1.24 6.93
C PHE A 56 -6.57 -2.16 6.00
N SER A 57 -6.46 -3.47 6.17
CA SER A 57 -7.15 -4.45 5.32
C SER A 57 -8.67 -4.39 5.47
N THR A 58 -9.17 -4.20 6.69
CA THR A 58 -10.60 -4.08 6.95
C THR A 58 -11.18 -2.80 6.33
N SER A 59 -10.46 -1.69 6.41
CA SER A 59 -10.89 -0.42 5.80
C SER A 59 -11.00 -0.53 4.28
N ILE A 60 -10.05 -1.20 3.64
CA ILE A 60 -10.08 -1.47 2.21
C ILE A 60 -11.29 -2.33 1.84
N ALA A 61 -11.50 -3.42 2.58
CA ALA A 61 -12.64 -4.31 2.33
C ALA A 61 -13.98 -3.58 2.47
N LYS A 62 -14.11 -2.69 3.45
CA LYS A 62 -15.34 -1.89 3.64
C LYS A 62 -15.62 -0.93 2.48
N VAL A 63 -14.59 -0.37 1.86
CA VAL A 63 -14.78 0.48 0.67
C VAL A 63 -15.29 -0.35 -0.50
N LEU A 64 -14.70 -1.52 -0.73
CA LEU A 64 -15.16 -2.46 -1.75
C LEU A 64 -16.60 -2.91 -1.48
N GLU A 65 -16.93 -3.19 -0.23
CA GLU A 65 -18.28 -3.60 0.18
C GLU A 65 -19.34 -2.54 -0.17
N LYS A 66 -18.96 -1.27 -0.12
CA LYS A 66 -19.82 -0.15 -0.52
C LYS A 66 -19.93 0.05 -2.03
N GLY A 67 -19.26 -0.79 -2.82
CA GLY A 67 -19.27 -0.69 -4.28
C GLY A 67 -18.37 0.39 -4.84
N GLN A 68 -17.25 0.70 -4.17
CA GLN A 68 -16.33 1.77 -4.57
C GLN A 68 -14.92 1.23 -4.78
N ASP A 69 -14.23 1.82 -5.78
CA ASP A 69 -12.82 1.55 -6.02
C ASP A 69 -11.97 2.07 -4.85
N VAL A 70 -10.84 1.43 -4.61
CA VAL A 70 -9.98 1.76 -3.46
C VAL A 70 -8.50 1.64 -3.80
N ILE A 71 -7.70 2.55 -3.24
CA ILE A 71 -6.25 2.52 -3.29
C ILE A 71 -5.74 1.99 -1.96
N ALA A 72 -4.94 0.92 -2.03
CA ALA A 72 -4.21 0.38 -0.89
C ALA A 72 -2.76 0.90 -0.96
N ASP A 73 -2.45 1.92 -0.17
CA ASP A 73 -1.12 2.53 -0.13
C ASP A 73 -0.31 1.98 1.05
N ALA A 74 0.64 1.12 0.72
CA ALA A 74 1.70 0.63 1.59
C ALA A 74 2.90 0.29 0.69
N THR A 75 3.99 -0.20 1.26
CA THR A 75 5.17 -0.52 0.46
C THR A 75 4.94 -1.70 -0.48
N HIS A 76 4.20 -2.73 -0.02
CA HIS A 76 3.86 -3.93 -0.81
C HIS A 76 5.05 -4.44 -1.65
N ILE A 77 6.21 -4.49 -1.04
CA ILE A 77 7.49 -4.76 -1.73
C ILE A 77 7.67 -6.19 -2.21
N SER A 78 6.92 -7.14 -1.66
CA SER A 78 7.11 -8.56 -1.95
C SER A 78 5.82 -9.24 -2.36
N LYS A 79 5.94 -10.37 -3.05
CA LYS A 79 4.81 -11.25 -3.39
C LYS A 79 4.07 -11.67 -2.12
N ALA A 80 4.81 -11.99 -1.05
CA ALA A 80 4.23 -12.37 0.23
C ALA A 80 3.39 -11.24 0.85
N SER A 81 3.85 -9.99 0.79
CA SER A 81 3.12 -8.85 1.34
C SER A 81 1.82 -8.57 0.58
N ARG A 82 1.85 -8.71 -0.74
CA ARG A 82 0.65 -8.55 -1.58
C ARG A 82 -0.35 -9.67 -1.34
N ALA A 83 0.13 -10.92 -1.27
CA ALA A 83 -0.71 -12.08 -0.97
C ALA A 83 -1.36 -11.97 0.42
N LYS A 84 -0.63 -11.46 1.40
CA LYS A 84 -1.14 -11.24 2.75
C LYS A 84 -2.31 -10.25 2.76
N LEU A 85 -2.19 -9.15 2.02
CA LEU A 85 -3.26 -8.17 1.90
C LEU A 85 -4.51 -8.79 1.26
N ILE A 86 -4.34 -9.44 0.11
CA ILE A 86 -5.45 -10.07 -0.63
C ILE A 86 -6.15 -11.11 0.24
N LYS A 87 -5.39 -11.96 0.92
CA LYS A 87 -5.93 -12.96 1.84
C LYS A 87 -6.75 -12.33 2.99
N ALA A 88 -6.28 -11.22 3.53
CA ALA A 88 -6.99 -10.53 4.61
C ALA A 88 -8.31 -9.93 4.13
N ILE A 89 -8.34 -9.36 2.92
CA ILE A 89 -9.55 -8.82 2.30
C ILE A 89 -10.55 -9.96 2.05
N ASP A 90 -10.10 -11.06 1.45
CA ASP A 90 -10.95 -12.22 1.18
C ASP A 90 -11.47 -12.84 2.48
N GLY A 91 -10.65 -12.87 3.53
CA GLY A 91 -11.05 -13.34 4.85
C GLY A 91 -12.14 -12.49 5.49
N TYR A 92 -12.09 -11.18 5.28
CA TYR A 92 -13.15 -10.28 5.74
C TYR A 92 -14.50 -10.65 5.11
N PHE A 93 -14.54 -10.87 3.80
CA PHE A 93 -15.76 -11.26 3.09
C PHE A 93 -16.22 -12.67 3.44
N ALA A 94 -15.31 -13.62 3.59
CA ALA A 94 -15.63 -15.00 3.97
C ALA A 94 -16.31 -15.08 5.35
N ALA A 95 -15.96 -14.18 6.28
CA ALA A 95 -16.57 -14.11 7.60
C ALA A 95 -17.99 -13.52 7.56
N LYS A 96 -18.36 -12.84 6.50
CA LYS A 96 -19.71 -12.31 6.28
C LYS A 96 -20.51 -13.28 5.42
N LYS A 97 -21.73 -13.57 5.80
CA LYS A 97 -22.63 -14.49 5.08
C LYS A 97 -23.27 -13.86 3.84
N ASN A 98 -22.77 -12.74 3.37
CA ASN A 98 -23.27 -12.01 2.22
C ASN A 98 -22.44 -12.38 0.97
N GLU A 99 -22.99 -12.10 -0.21
CA GLU A 99 -22.26 -12.24 -1.45
C GLU A 99 -21.02 -11.34 -1.44
N ASN A 100 -19.87 -11.92 -1.79
CA ASN A 100 -18.62 -11.17 -1.90
C ASN A 100 -18.67 -10.29 -3.14
N PRO A 101 -18.23 -9.02 -3.05
CA PRO A 101 -18.13 -8.20 -4.26
C PRO A 101 -17.07 -8.78 -5.19
N GLU A 102 -17.33 -8.75 -6.48
CA GLU A 102 -16.31 -9.04 -7.47
C GLU A 102 -15.44 -7.79 -7.65
N TYR A 103 -14.13 -7.98 -7.64
CA TYR A 103 -13.19 -6.89 -7.89
C TYR A 103 -11.98 -7.38 -8.67
N LYS A 104 -11.45 -6.51 -9.48
CA LYS A 104 -10.18 -6.71 -10.17
C LYS A 104 -9.07 -6.01 -9.38
N ILE A 105 -7.83 -6.41 -9.65
CA ILE A 105 -6.65 -5.84 -9.01
C ILE A 105 -5.78 -5.20 -10.09
N VAL A 106 -5.35 -3.98 -9.82
CA VAL A 106 -4.33 -3.29 -10.60
C VAL A 106 -3.16 -3.00 -9.67
N CYS A 107 -1.98 -3.53 -9.99
CA CYS A 107 -0.77 -3.20 -9.26
C CYS A 107 -0.13 -1.97 -9.87
N MET A 108 0.14 -0.95 -9.04
CA MET A 108 0.79 0.30 -9.44
C MET A 108 2.21 0.30 -8.88
N VAL A 109 3.21 0.14 -9.74
CA VAL A 109 4.63 0.07 -9.35
C VAL A 109 5.24 1.45 -9.48
N PHE A 110 5.77 1.98 -8.37
CA PHE A 110 6.41 3.29 -8.35
C PHE A 110 7.92 3.11 -8.51
N ASP A 111 8.38 3.27 -9.74
CA ASP A 111 9.79 3.06 -10.13
C ASP A 111 10.57 4.37 -10.02
N THR A 112 10.87 4.75 -8.78
CA THR A 112 11.70 5.91 -8.46
C THR A 112 13.07 5.43 -8.02
N PRO A 113 14.17 6.02 -8.53
CA PRO A 113 15.53 5.62 -8.13
C PRO A 113 15.69 5.62 -6.60
N PHE A 114 16.37 4.61 -6.09
CA PHE A 114 16.57 4.44 -4.64
C PHE A 114 17.20 5.68 -4.01
N GLU A 115 18.16 6.29 -4.67
CA GLU A 115 18.83 7.50 -4.20
C GLU A 115 17.85 8.67 -4.02
N VAL A 116 16.90 8.82 -4.93
CA VAL A 116 15.84 9.85 -4.84
C VAL A 116 14.92 9.57 -3.67
N CYS A 117 14.53 8.31 -3.50
CA CYS A 117 13.71 7.91 -2.35
C CYS A 117 14.43 8.19 -1.02
N CYS A 118 15.71 7.92 -0.93
CA CYS A 118 16.52 8.19 0.25
C CYS A 118 16.65 9.70 0.52
N GLU A 119 16.84 10.52 -0.50
CA GLU A 119 16.89 11.98 -0.37
C GLU A 119 15.57 12.53 0.17
N ARG A 120 14.45 12.08 -0.39
CA ARG A 120 13.12 12.48 0.07
C ARG A 120 12.84 12.04 1.49
N ASN A 121 13.25 10.82 1.83
CA ASN A 121 13.11 10.28 3.18
C ASN A 121 13.96 11.07 4.18
N ALA A 122 15.18 11.44 3.83
CA ALA A 122 16.08 12.22 4.67
C ALA A 122 15.54 13.64 4.96
N ALA A 123 14.72 14.19 4.07
CA ALA A 123 14.07 15.48 4.27
C ALA A 123 12.86 15.43 5.20
N ARG A 124 12.36 14.23 5.54
CA ARG A 124 11.27 14.07 6.50
C ARG A 124 11.75 14.24 7.92
N GLU A 125 10.85 14.69 8.79
CA GLU A 125 11.15 14.92 10.21
C GLU A 125 10.41 13.91 11.10
N GLY A 126 11.00 13.64 12.28
CA GLY A 126 10.41 12.82 13.31
C GLY A 126 10.07 11.41 12.86
N ARG A 127 8.90 10.92 13.26
CA ARG A 127 8.43 9.56 12.98
C ARG A 127 8.19 9.28 11.50
N ALA A 128 7.97 10.31 10.70
CA ALA A 128 7.76 10.16 9.26
C ALA A 128 9.03 9.73 8.53
N ARG A 129 10.20 9.95 9.12
CA ARG A 129 11.48 9.52 8.56
C ARG A 129 11.73 8.06 8.88
N VAL A 130 11.91 7.26 7.84
CA VAL A 130 12.27 5.84 7.96
C VAL A 130 13.77 5.72 8.15
N PRO A 131 14.26 4.89 9.11
CA PRO A 131 15.69 4.66 9.27
C PRO A 131 16.35 4.12 8.00
N ASP A 132 17.59 4.55 7.74
CA ASP A 132 18.32 4.18 6.52
C ASP A 132 18.47 2.66 6.36
N GLU A 133 18.67 1.94 7.46
CA GLU A 133 18.73 0.47 7.46
C GLU A 133 17.43 -0.16 6.97
N VAL A 134 16.29 0.40 7.36
CA VAL A 134 14.96 -0.07 6.93
C VAL A 134 14.76 0.21 5.44
N MET A 135 15.23 1.37 4.95
CA MET A 135 15.21 1.68 3.51
C MET A 135 16.00 0.64 2.72
N ARG A 136 17.19 0.27 3.18
CA ARG A 136 18.02 -0.75 2.54
C ARG A 136 17.36 -2.13 2.53
N ARG A 137 16.66 -2.48 3.63
CA ARG A 137 15.90 -3.75 3.71
C ARG A 137 14.75 -3.78 2.71
N PHE A 138 14.06 -2.68 2.52
CA PHE A 138 13.00 -2.59 1.50
C PHE A 138 13.57 -2.80 0.10
N ARG A 139 14.71 -2.17 -0.21
CA ARG A 139 15.38 -2.36 -1.49
C ARG A 139 15.80 -3.82 -1.71
N ALA A 140 16.40 -4.44 -0.70
CA ALA A 140 16.86 -5.83 -0.77
C ALA A 140 15.70 -6.83 -0.93
N GLY A 141 14.54 -6.55 -0.32
CA GLY A 141 13.36 -7.40 -0.39
C GLY A 141 12.41 -7.13 -1.56
N TRP A 142 12.78 -6.20 -2.44
CA TRP A 142 11.91 -5.79 -3.55
C TRP A 142 11.69 -6.91 -4.57
N GLU A 143 10.42 -7.24 -4.78
CA GLU A 143 9.98 -8.19 -5.80
C GLU A 143 8.87 -7.53 -6.64
N LEU A 144 9.11 -7.38 -7.94
CA LEU A 144 8.10 -6.84 -8.86
C LEU A 144 6.84 -7.72 -8.85
N PRO A 145 5.64 -7.10 -8.92
CA PRO A 145 4.42 -7.86 -9.10
C PRO A 145 4.44 -8.66 -10.40
N GLU A 146 3.81 -9.83 -10.37
CA GLU A 146 3.60 -10.69 -11.53
C GLU A 146 2.12 -11.02 -11.68
N MET A 147 1.67 -11.18 -12.91
CA MET A 147 0.26 -11.46 -13.21
C MET A 147 -0.22 -12.77 -12.57
N GLU A 148 0.67 -13.72 -12.39
CA GLU A 148 0.39 -15.06 -11.85
C GLU A 148 0.16 -15.08 -10.34
N GLU A 149 0.45 -13.97 -9.63
CA GLU A 149 0.27 -13.90 -8.17
C GLU A 149 -1.19 -14.07 -7.75
N ASP A 150 -2.12 -13.56 -8.54
CA ASP A 150 -3.56 -13.70 -8.30
C ASP A 150 -4.30 -13.56 -9.64
N SER A 151 -5.31 -14.40 -9.85
CA SER A 151 -6.09 -14.39 -11.10
C SER A 151 -6.86 -13.09 -11.35
N ARG A 152 -7.08 -12.28 -10.33
CA ARG A 152 -7.78 -10.99 -10.41
C ARG A 152 -6.88 -9.83 -10.83
N ILE A 153 -5.56 -10.04 -10.88
CA ILE A 153 -4.63 -9.02 -11.39
C ILE A 153 -4.82 -8.92 -12.90
N GLU A 154 -5.37 -7.82 -13.35
CA GLU A 154 -5.60 -7.56 -14.78
C GLU A 154 -4.54 -6.67 -15.40
N GLU A 155 -3.84 -5.87 -14.57
CA GLU A 155 -2.90 -4.88 -15.05
C GLU A 155 -1.80 -4.64 -14.02
N ILE A 156 -0.58 -4.42 -14.51
CA ILE A 156 0.56 -3.97 -13.71
C ILE A 156 1.09 -2.70 -14.41
N ASP A 157 0.84 -1.55 -13.80
CA ASP A 157 1.28 -0.26 -14.31
C ASP A 157 2.55 0.20 -13.61
N THR A 158 3.48 0.76 -14.36
CA THR A 158 4.69 1.33 -13.81
C THR A 158 4.63 2.86 -13.90
N ILE A 159 4.75 3.51 -12.75
CA ILE A 159 4.85 4.97 -12.66
C ILE A 159 6.34 5.32 -12.61
N VAL A 160 6.80 5.93 -13.68
CA VAL A 160 8.22 6.25 -13.85
C VAL A 160 8.52 7.63 -13.27
N TYR A 161 9.62 7.72 -12.53
CA TYR A 161 10.15 8.99 -12.06
C TYR A 161 10.62 9.83 -13.26
N VAL A 162 10.17 11.08 -13.28
CA VAL A 162 10.63 12.07 -14.27
C VAL A 162 11.39 13.16 -13.50
N GLU A 163 12.63 13.39 -13.88
CA GLU A 163 13.45 14.46 -13.33
C GLU A 163 12.95 15.81 -13.88
N ASP A 164 12.73 16.77 -13.00
CA ASP A 164 12.31 18.13 -13.39
C ASP A 164 13.44 18.94 -13.99
#